data_f7e404eb7d7e045b2234689862ba51a1
#
_entry.id   f7e404eb7d7e045b2234689862ba51a1
#
_cell.length_a   1.000
_cell.length_b   1.000
_cell.length_c   1.000
_cell.angle_alpha   90.00
_cell.angle_beta   90.00
_cell.angle_gamma   90.00
#
_symmetry.space_group_name_H-M   'P 1'
#
loop_
_entity.id
_entity.type
_entity.pdbx_description
1 polymer ?
#
loop_
_entity_poly.entity_id
_entity_poly.type
_entity_poly.pdbx_seq_one_letter_code
_entity_poly.pdbx_strand_id
1 'polypeptide(L)'
;MPNLIMIDFESNSGRVAGGADILTVDAIFCTQDFKILDEFSCTARLRKSRVYEVDSFLVNKLDPYEVDKYSNSNFDLTKKTNDKLISWINKGPCFFVAHNGYGFDYMLFSQHLFVNLFSWQWIFSTGNARQIDSLPVVQNFDFYAPNKLAFELNEKNNFKIFKLGSLAKANGFEIKNL
;
A
#
# COMPACT_ATOMS: atom_id res chain seq x y z
N MET A 1 3.08 -0.28 -23.65
CA MET A 1 3.00 -1.19 -22.49
C MET A 1 2.44 -0.41 -21.31
N PRO A 2 1.62 -1.01 -20.42
CA PRO A 2 1.10 -0.32 -19.25
C PRO A 2 2.23 0.01 -18.25
N ASN A 3 2.10 1.14 -17.56
CA ASN A 3 2.98 1.49 -16.45
C ASN A 3 2.52 0.80 -15.15
N LEU A 4 3.33 0.89 -14.10
CA LEU A 4 3.01 0.36 -12.78
C LEU A 4 2.83 1.53 -11.80
N ILE A 5 1.84 1.42 -10.93
CA ILE A 5 1.66 2.26 -9.75
C ILE A 5 1.77 1.32 -8.55
N MET A 6 2.92 1.30 -7.91
CA MET A 6 3.12 0.58 -6.65
C MET A 6 2.61 1.47 -5.53
N ILE A 7 1.78 0.93 -4.64
CA ILE A 7 1.17 1.71 -3.56
C ILE A 7 1.15 0.90 -2.27
N ASP A 8 1.39 1.60 -1.18
CA ASP A 8 1.38 1.07 0.17
C ASP A 8 0.72 2.07 1.12
N PHE A 9 -0.11 1.60 2.04
CA PHE A 9 -0.80 2.42 3.02
C PHE A 9 -0.50 1.95 4.43
N GLU A 10 -0.11 2.89 5.29
CA GLU A 10 -0.03 2.64 6.71
C GLU A 10 -1.26 3.21 7.43
N SER A 11 -1.73 2.52 8.44
CA SER A 11 -2.96 2.88 9.15
C SER A 11 -2.82 2.80 10.66
N ASN A 12 -3.76 3.42 11.37
CA ASN A 12 -3.87 3.35 12.83
C ASN A 12 -4.41 2.02 13.36
N SER A 13 -4.89 1.12 12.49
CA SER A 13 -5.45 -0.18 12.85
C SER A 13 -5.35 -1.15 11.68
N GLY A 14 -5.07 -2.41 11.96
CA GLY A 14 -5.15 -3.51 10.97
C GLY A 14 -6.59 -3.87 10.56
N ARG A 15 -7.59 -3.27 11.18
CA ARG A 15 -9.01 -3.61 10.97
C ARG A 15 -9.70 -2.62 10.03
N VAL A 16 -9.57 -2.82 8.75
CA VAL A 16 -10.23 -1.96 7.74
C VAL A 16 -11.73 -1.81 7.99
N ALA A 17 -12.43 -2.91 8.25
CA ALA A 17 -13.86 -2.90 8.55
C ALA A 17 -14.24 -2.11 9.83
N GLY A 18 -13.30 -1.86 10.72
CA GLY A 18 -13.47 -1.04 11.93
C GLY A 18 -13.35 0.46 11.71
N GLY A 19 -13.15 0.91 10.47
CA GLY A 19 -12.98 2.31 10.14
C GLY A 19 -11.56 2.82 10.44
N ALA A 20 -10.56 2.03 10.09
CA ALA A 20 -9.16 2.45 10.17
C ALA A 20 -8.92 3.75 9.39
N ASP A 21 -8.06 4.61 9.93
CA ASP A 21 -7.61 5.82 9.26
C ASP A 21 -6.29 5.55 8.54
N ILE A 22 -6.15 6.06 7.32
CA ILE A 22 -4.87 6.09 6.62
C ILE A 22 -3.99 7.14 7.32
N LEU A 23 -2.80 6.74 7.73
CA LEU A 23 -1.80 7.64 8.31
C LEU A 23 -0.78 8.08 7.29
N THR A 24 -0.28 7.13 6.49
CA THR A 24 0.67 7.39 5.42
C THR A 24 0.26 6.70 4.15
N VAL A 25 0.65 7.27 3.04
CA VAL A 25 0.64 6.64 1.73
C VAL A 25 1.96 6.89 1.05
N ASP A 26 2.53 5.83 0.51
CA ASP A 26 3.69 5.87 -0.35
C ASP A 26 3.33 5.23 -1.69
N ALA A 27 3.65 5.90 -2.78
CA ALA A 27 3.35 5.42 -4.10
C ALA A 27 4.45 5.76 -5.11
N ILE A 28 4.75 4.81 -5.98
CA ILE A 28 5.74 4.95 -7.04
C ILE A 28 5.08 4.69 -8.39
N PHE A 29 5.23 5.63 -9.31
CA PHE A 29 4.83 5.46 -10.70
C PHE A 29 6.07 5.11 -11.53
N CYS A 30 6.07 3.94 -12.15
CA CYS A 30 7.23 3.46 -12.90
C CYS A 30 6.83 2.70 -14.17
N THR A 31 7.80 2.47 -15.03
CA THR A 31 7.68 1.60 -16.19
C THR A 31 7.72 0.12 -15.78
N GLN A 32 7.45 -0.80 -16.69
CA GLN A 32 7.51 -2.25 -16.42
C GLN A 32 8.93 -2.76 -16.12
N ASP A 33 9.94 -2.08 -16.57
CA ASP A 33 11.35 -2.32 -16.24
C ASP A 33 11.81 -1.56 -14.98
N PHE A 34 10.86 -1.12 -14.17
CA PHE A 34 11.06 -0.45 -12.88
C PHE A 34 11.82 0.88 -12.94
N LYS A 35 11.86 1.54 -14.07
CA LYS A 35 12.35 2.92 -14.15
C LYS A 35 11.33 3.86 -13.50
N ILE A 36 11.71 4.51 -12.41
CA ILE A 36 10.86 5.45 -11.70
C ILE A 36 10.61 6.68 -12.58
N LEU A 37 9.34 7.03 -12.75
CA LEU A 37 8.85 8.19 -13.49
C LEU A 37 8.38 9.30 -12.55
N ASP A 38 7.85 8.93 -11.39
CA ASP A 38 7.33 9.87 -10.39
C ASP A 38 7.13 9.13 -9.05
N GLU A 39 7.14 9.88 -7.96
CA GLU A 39 6.95 9.38 -6.60
C GLU A 39 5.97 10.27 -5.85
N PHE A 40 5.29 9.70 -4.88
CA PHE A 40 4.36 10.42 -4.03
C PHE A 40 4.37 9.83 -2.63
N SER A 41 4.52 10.69 -1.64
CA SER A 41 4.36 10.36 -0.23
C SER A 41 3.50 11.42 0.46
N CYS A 42 2.63 10.99 1.34
CA CYS A 42 1.80 11.89 2.13
C CYS A 42 1.45 11.28 3.47
N THR A 43 1.59 12.08 4.54
CA THR A 43 1.24 11.69 5.90
C THR A 43 0.13 12.57 6.43
N ALA A 44 -0.86 11.98 7.10
CA ALA A 44 -1.93 12.68 7.80
C ALA A 44 -1.68 12.67 9.30
N ARG A 45 -2.11 13.73 9.99
CA ARG A 45 -2.15 13.77 11.44
C ARG A 45 -3.20 12.81 12.00
N LEU A 46 -3.02 12.40 13.24
CA LEU A 46 -3.97 11.57 13.96
C LEU A 46 -5.32 12.29 14.16
N ARG A 47 -6.41 11.57 14.04
CA ARG A 47 -7.74 12.09 14.44
C ARG A 47 -7.96 11.85 15.94
N LYS A 48 -8.13 12.93 16.70
CA LYS A 48 -8.32 12.87 18.16
C LYS A 48 -9.54 12.04 18.62
N SER A 49 -10.50 11.82 17.74
CA SER A 49 -11.73 11.04 18.01
C SER A 49 -11.61 9.54 17.74
N ARG A 50 -10.45 9.05 17.34
CA ARG A 50 -10.26 7.64 17.00
C ARG A 50 -9.42 6.90 18.03
N VAL A 51 -9.75 5.64 18.22
CA VAL A 51 -8.93 4.71 19.00
C VAL A 51 -7.80 4.21 18.11
N TYR A 52 -6.60 4.18 18.67
CA TYR A 52 -5.40 3.73 17.97
C TYR A 52 -4.97 2.38 18.53
N GLU A 53 -4.64 1.46 17.64
CA GLU A 53 -4.04 0.20 18.03
C GLU A 53 -2.53 0.40 18.18
N VAL A 54 -2.00 0.24 19.38
CA VAL A 54 -0.56 0.38 19.66
C VAL A 54 0.27 -0.50 18.73
N ASP A 55 -0.20 -1.73 18.49
CA ASP A 55 0.49 -2.68 17.63
C ASP A 55 0.65 -2.16 16.19
N SER A 56 -0.31 -1.38 15.68
CA SER A 56 -0.19 -0.77 14.34
C SER A 56 0.97 0.21 14.28
N PHE A 57 1.14 1.04 15.30
CA PHE A 57 2.27 1.98 15.34
C PHE A 57 3.62 1.28 15.46
N LEU A 58 3.68 0.19 16.23
CA LEU A 58 4.90 -0.62 16.37
C LEU A 58 5.27 -1.33 15.04
N VAL A 59 4.28 -1.88 14.35
CA VAL A 59 4.49 -2.54 13.05
C VAL A 59 4.93 -1.54 12.00
N ASN A 60 4.27 -0.39 11.93
CA ASN A 60 4.51 0.65 10.94
C ASN A 60 5.71 1.54 11.31
N LYS A 61 6.32 1.33 12.49
CA LYS A 61 7.42 2.14 13.03
C LYS A 61 7.11 3.64 13.07
N LEU A 62 5.84 3.99 13.21
CA LEU A 62 5.39 5.38 13.33
C LEU A 62 5.43 5.83 14.78
N ASP A 63 6.00 7.00 15.04
CA ASP A 63 5.87 7.67 16.32
C ASP A 63 4.58 8.50 16.33
N PRO A 64 3.60 8.20 17.22
CA PRO A 64 2.35 8.95 17.30
C PRO A 64 2.55 10.44 17.52
N TYR A 65 3.58 10.84 18.27
CA TYR A 65 3.90 12.25 18.55
C TYR A 65 4.43 12.96 17.30
N GLU A 66 5.19 12.27 16.47
CA GLU A 66 5.67 12.82 15.21
C GLU A 66 4.51 12.90 14.19
N VAL A 67 3.69 11.86 14.11
CA VAL A 67 2.52 11.86 13.21
C VAL A 67 1.54 12.98 13.52
N ASP A 68 1.32 13.31 14.80
CA ASP A 68 0.40 14.41 15.19
C ASP A 68 0.90 15.81 14.79
N LYS A 69 2.17 15.96 14.45
CA LYS A 69 2.74 17.24 13.96
C LYS A 69 2.40 17.54 12.49
N TYR A 70 1.97 16.56 11.72
CA TYR A 70 1.62 16.80 10.33
C TYR A 70 0.38 17.68 10.18
N SER A 71 0.39 18.54 9.17
CA SER A 71 -0.69 19.50 8.91
C SER A 71 -1.88 18.88 8.16
N ASN A 72 -1.64 17.82 7.38
CA ASN A 72 -2.68 17.21 6.57
C ASN A 72 -3.70 16.50 7.46
N SER A 73 -4.98 16.75 7.18
CA SER A 73 -6.05 15.90 7.69
C SER A 73 -6.11 14.59 6.88
N ASN A 74 -6.87 13.62 7.38
CA ASN A 74 -7.13 12.40 6.63
C ASN A 74 -7.89 12.67 5.31
N PHE A 75 -8.74 13.70 5.29
CA PHE A 75 -9.38 14.18 4.06
C PHE A 75 -8.35 14.72 3.06
N ASP A 76 -7.41 15.57 3.52
CA ASP A 76 -6.37 16.13 2.67
C ASP A 76 -5.48 15.04 2.07
N LEU A 77 -5.08 14.06 2.89
CA LEU A 77 -4.32 12.89 2.43
C LEU A 77 -5.09 12.15 1.34
N THR A 78 -6.35 11.79 1.61
CA THR A 78 -7.19 11.06 0.65
C THR A 78 -7.34 11.85 -0.66
N LYS A 79 -7.61 13.17 -0.57
CA LYS A 79 -7.74 14.03 -1.73
C LYS A 79 -6.45 14.11 -2.54
N LYS A 80 -5.32 14.39 -1.89
CA LYS A 80 -4.01 14.50 -2.55
C LYS A 80 -3.62 13.19 -3.23
N THR A 81 -3.84 12.06 -2.56
CA THR A 81 -3.59 10.73 -3.12
C THR A 81 -4.46 10.49 -4.35
N ASN A 82 -5.77 10.75 -4.24
CA ASN A 82 -6.70 10.60 -5.34
C ASN A 82 -6.29 11.44 -6.55
N ASP A 83 -6.02 12.73 -6.34
CA ASP A 83 -5.62 13.66 -7.42
C ASP A 83 -4.31 13.19 -8.09
N LYS A 84 -3.34 12.71 -7.30
CA LYS A 84 -2.06 12.21 -7.82
C LYS A 84 -2.25 10.95 -8.65
N LEU A 85 -3.00 9.97 -8.15
CA LEU A 85 -3.28 8.72 -8.87
C LEU A 85 -4.05 9.00 -10.19
N ILE A 86 -5.05 9.88 -10.18
CA ILE A 86 -5.74 10.31 -11.40
C ILE A 86 -4.73 10.89 -12.41
N SER A 87 -3.81 11.75 -11.95
CA SER A 87 -2.80 12.36 -12.82
C SER A 87 -1.91 11.31 -13.51
N TRP A 88 -1.62 10.20 -12.83
CA TRP A 88 -0.83 9.12 -13.38
C TRP A 88 -1.64 8.23 -14.36
N ILE A 89 -2.88 7.90 -13.99
CA ILE A 89 -3.78 7.10 -14.85
C ILE A 89 -4.07 7.82 -16.18
N ASN A 90 -4.15 9.15 -16.15
CA ASN A 90 -4.37 9.95 -17.36
C ASN A 90 -3.16 9.94 -18.31
N LYS A 91 -1.99 9.49 -17.86
CA LYS A 91 -0.82 9.32 -18.74
C LYS A 91 -0.88 8.04 -19.58
N GLY A 92 -1.82 7.14 -19.32
CA GLY A 92 -2.03 5.91 -20.10
C GLY A 92 -2.35 4.70 -19.23
N PRO A 93 -2.46 3.52 -19.83
CA PRO A 93 -2.77 2.29 -19.11
C PRO A 93 -1.76 1.99 -18.01
N CYS A 94 -2.26 1.58 -16.84
CA CYS A 94 -1.42 1.21 -15.71
C CYS A 94 -2.00 0.04 -14.90
N PHE A 95 -1.13 -0.62 -14.15
CA PHE A 95 -1.50 -1.56 -13.11
C PHE A 95 -1.23 -0.94 -11.73
N PHE A 96 -2.23 -0.99 -10.86
CA PHE A 96 -2.04 -0.77 -9.43
C PHE A 96 -1.51 -2.05 -8.80
N VAL A 97 -0.39 -1.96 -8.11
CA VAL A 97 0.26 -3.08 -7.47
C VAL A 97 0.39 -2.78 -5.98
N ALA A 98 -0.21 -3.63 -5.16
CA ALA A 98 -0.03 -3.63 -3.71
C ALA A 98 0.24 -5.04 -3.21
N HIS A 99 0.86 -5.18 -2.04
CA HIS A 99 1.11 -6.48 -1.42
C HIS A 99 0.03 -6.77 -0.39
N ASN A 100 -0.76 -7.82 -0.58
CA ASN A 100 -2.00 -8.07 0.15
C ASN A 100 -3.05 -6.98 -0.07
N GLY A 101 -3.02 -6.35 -1.24
CA GLY A 101 -3.82 -5.18 -1.55
C GLY A 101 -5.33 -5.41 -1.46
N TYR A 102 -5.82 -6.57 -1.87
CA TYR A 102 -7.24 -6.93 -1.74
C TYR A 102 -7.66 -7.15 -0.29
N GLY A 103 -6.74 -7.60 0.57
CA GLY A 103 -7.00 -7.75 1.99
C GLY A 103 -6.92 -6.45 2.77
N PHE A 104 -6.20 -5.45 2.28
CA PHE A 104 -5.92 -4.24 3.03
C PHE A 104 -5.97 -2.95 2.18
N ASP A 105 -4.95 -2.67 1.37
CA ASP A 105 -4.74 -1.35 0.76
C ASP A 105 -5.91 -0.86 -0.09
N TYR A 106 -6.39 -1.71 -1.00
CA TYR A 106 -7.48 -1.34 -1.91
C TYR A 106 -8.80 -1.15 -1.16
N MET A 107 -9.06 -1.98 -0.15
CA MET A 107 -10.25 -1.84 0.69
C MET A 107 -10.18 -0.57 1.52
N LEU A 108 -9.05 -0.32 2.17
CA LEU A 108 -8.84 0.85 3.01
C LEU A 108 -9.00 2.14 2.20
N PHE A 109 -8.32 2.24 1.05
CA PHE A 109 -8.41 3.42 0.20
C PHE A 109 -9.81 3.62 -0.39
N SER A 110 -10.47 2.56 -0.86
CA SER A 110 -11.84 2.62 -1.37
C SER A 110 -12.81 3.14 -0.31
N GLN A 111 -12.66 2.71 0.94
CA GLN A 111 -13.45 3.16 2.07
C GLN A 111 -13.26 4.67 2.34
N HIS A 112 -12.00 5.13 2.30
CA HIS A 112 -11.69 6.54 2.46
C HIS A 112 -12.21 7.41 1.31
N LEU A 113 -12.14 6.94 0.08
CA LEU A 113 -12.75 7.62 -1.07
C LEU A 113 -14.28 7.74 -0.89
N PHE A 114 -14.93 6.64 -0.51
CA PHE A 114 -16.38 6.62 -0.30
C PHE A 114 -16.82 7.57 0.81
N VAL A 115 -16.18 7.51 1.98
CA VAL A 115 -16.54 8.35 3.14
C VAL A 115 -16.32 9.84 2.84
N ASN A 116 -15.32 10.18 2.03
CA ASN A 116 -15.02 11.56 1.65
C ASN A 116 -15.74 12.01 0.36
N LEU A 117 -16.70 11.22 -0.13
CA LEU A 117 -17.51 11.50 -1.32
C LEU A 117 -16.69 11.62 -2.62
N PHE A 118 -15.50 11.04 -2.68
CA PHE A 118 -14.78 10.87 -3.93
C PHE A 118 -15.33 9.66 -4.70
N SER A 119 -15.37 9.77 -6.03
CA SER A 119 -15.73 8.62 -6.86
C SER A 119 -14.61 7.58 -6.83
N TRP A 120 -14.84 6.46 -6.19
CA TRP A 120 -13.90 5.33 -6.18
C TRP A 120 -13.96 4.48 -7.46
N GLN A 121 -15.02 4.65 -8.24
CA GLN A 121 -15.24 3.86 -9.46
C GLN A 121 -14.20 4.12 -10.54
N TRP A 122 -13.55 5.29 -10.55
CA TRP A 122 -12.56 5.61 -11.56
C TRP A 122 -11.34 4.66 -11.57
N ILE A 123 -10.95 4.13 -10.40
CA ILE A 123 -9.84 3.15 -10.30
C ILE A 123 -10.16 1.88 -11.10
N PHE A 124 -11.45 1.54 -11.22
CA PHE A 124 -11.92 0.30 -11.81
C PHE A 124 -12.63 0.48 -13.16
N SER A 125 -13.16 1.66 -13.44
CA SER A 125 -14.06 1.91 -14.57
C SER A 125 -13.40 2.53 -15.79
N THR A 126 -12.21 3.08 -15.67
CA THR A 126 -11.58 3.80 -16.79
C THR A 126 -11.01 2.89 -17.88
N GLY A 127 -10.97 1.59 -17.68
CA GLY A 127 -10.29 0.64 -18.59
C GLY A 127 -8.76 0.81 -18.63
N ASN A 128 -8.26 1.93 -18.12
CA ASN A 128 -6.84 2.27 -18.08
C ASN A 128 -6.12 1.79 -16.83
N ALA A 129 -6.85 1.35 -15.80
CA ALA A 129 -6.26 0.91 -14.56
C ALA A 129 -6.79 -0.46 -14.14
N ARG A 130 -5.90 -1.35 -13.74
CA ARG A 130 -6.23 -2.67 -13.19
C ARG A 130 -5.45 -2.91 -11.91
N GLN A 131 -6.06 -3.59 -10.96
CA GLN A 131 -5.42 -3.96 -9.71
C GLN A 131 -4.69 -5.29 -9.81
N ILE A 132 -3.52 -5.37 -9.19
CA ILE A 132 -2.75 -6.58 -9.00
C ILE A 132 -2.40 -6.68 -7.53
N ASP A 133 -2.76 -7.78 -6.91
CA ASP A 133 -2.26 -8.13 -5.58
C ASP A 133 -1.04 -9.03 -5.74
N SER A 134 0.11 -8.55 -5.27
CA SER A 134 1.36 -9.29 -5.42
C SER A 134 1.46 -10.49 -4.49
N LEU A 135 0.70 -10.55 -3.39
CA LEU A 135 0.75 -11.67 -2.46
C LEU A 135 0.29 -12.99 -3.10
N PRO A 136 -0.90 -13.10 -3.71
CA PRO A 136 -1.29 -14.32 -4.43
C PRO A 136 -0.36 -14.66 -5.60
N VAL A 137 0.19 -13.64 -6.27
CA VAL A 137 1.17 -13.86 -7.36
C VAL A 137 2.41 -14.58 -6.85
N VAL A 138 2.99 -14.09 -5.73
CA VAL A 138 4.17 -14.71 -5.11
C VAL A 138 3.86 -16.11 -4.58
N GLN A 139 2.71 -16.33 -3.95
CA GLN A 139 2.28 -17.62 -3.45
C GLN A 139 2.12 -18.64 -4.58
N ASN A 140 1.49 -18.27 -5.68
CA ASN A 140 1.34 -19.12 -6.85
C ASN A 140 2.70 -19.39 -7.52
N PHE A 141 3.55 -18.36 -7.63
CA PHE A 141 4.90 -18.56 -8.17
C PHE A 141 5.70 -19.57 -7.35
N ASP A 142 5.66 -19.48 -6.02
CA ASP A 142 6.32 -20.44 -5.14
C ASP A 142 5.77 -21.87 -5.29
N PHE A 143 4.45 -22.01 -5.49
CA PHE A 143 3.81 -23.30 -5.70
C PHE A 143 4.24 -23.94 -7.02
N TYR A 144 4.27 -23.20 -8.12
CA TYR A 144 4.62 -23.74 -9.45
C TYR A 144 6.11 -23.79 -9.74
N ALA A 145 6.91 -22.98 -9.09
CA ALA A 145 8.36 -22.92 -9.26
C ALA A 145 9.07 -22.93 -7.89
N PRO A 146 8.95 -24.03 -7.13
CA PRO A 146 9.52 -24.11 -5.79
C PRO A 146 11.03 -23.87 -5.82
N ASN A 147 11.54 -23.20 -4.80
CA ASN A 147 12.96 -22.84 -4.61
C ASN A 147 13.53 -21.81 -5.62
N LYS A 148 12.70 -21.13 -6.39
CA LYS A 148 13.12 -19.99 -7.22
C LYS A 148 13.19 -18.68 -6.45
N LEU A 149 12.41 -18.55 -5.37
CA LEU A 149 12.48 -17.46 -4.42
C LEU A 149 12.93 -17.97 -3.05
N ALA A 150 13.76 -17.20 -2.38
CA ALA A 150 14.11 -17.44 -1.00
C ALA A 150 13.02 -16.88 -0.07
N PHE A 151 12.75 -17.57 1.04
CA PHE A 151 11.78 -17.17 2.05
C PHE A 151 12.38 -17.26 3.43
N GLU A 152 12.08 -16.30 4.29
CA GLU A 152 12.25 -16.47 5.73
C GLU A 152 11.19 -17.46 6.24
N LEU A 153 11.55 -18.25 7.22
CA LEU A 153 10.64 -19.20 7.85
C LEU A 153 10.20 -18.67 9.21
N ASN A 154 8.94 -18.89 9.52
CA ASN A 154 8.42 -18.60 10.85
C ASN A 154 9.03 -19.60 11.86
N GLU A 155 9.69 -19.08 12.89
CA GLU A 155 10.42 -19.88 13.90
C GLU A 155 9.52 -20.88 14.66
N LYS A 156 8.22 -20.59 14.79
CA LYS A 156 7.27 -21.42 15.55
C LYS A 156 6.74 -22.62 14.78
N ASN A 157 6.58 -22.49 13.47
CA ASN A 157 5.87 -23.51 12.67
C ASN A 157 6.53 -23.85 11.33
N ASN A 158 7.70 -23.29 11.03
CA ASN A 158 8.44 -23.47 9.78
C ASN A 158 7.66 -23.10 8.49
N PHE A 159 6.59 -22.31 8.60
CA PHE A 159 5.90 -21.83 7.41
C PHE A 159 6.63 -20.66 6.77
N LYS A 160 6.58 -20.59 5.43
CA LYS A 160 7.13 -19.48 4.66
C LYS A 160 6.45 -18.16 5.03
N ILE A 161 7.25 -17.11 5.21
CA ILE A 161 6.77 -15.78 5.48
C ILE A 161 6.65 -15.03 4.14
N PHE A 162 5.44 -14.65 3.76
CA PHE A 162 5.14 -13.94 2.51
C PHE A 162 5.06 -12.41 2.69
N LYS A 163 5.54 -11.86 3.80
CA LYS A 163 5.64 -10.41 3.99
C LYS A 163 6.65 -9.83 2.99
N LEU A 164 6.28 -8.71 2.35
CA LEU A 164 7.10 -8.11 1.28
C LEU A 164 8.53 -7.82 1.75
N GLY A 165 8.69 -7.23 2.94
CA GLY A 165 10.01 -6.96 3.52
C GLY A 165 10.86 -8.20 3.75
N SER A 166 10.28 -9.27 4.32
CA SER A 166 10.97 -10.55 4.52
C SER A 166 11.37 -11.19 3.20
N LEU A 167 10.48 -11.13 2.21
CA LEU A 167 10.72 -11.67 0.88
C LEU A 167 11.85 -10.91 0.16
N ALA A 168 11.84 -9.60 0.20
CA ALA A 168 12.89 -8.76 -0.38
C ALA A 168 14.25 -9.05 0.24
N LYS A 169 14.33 -9.07 1.58
CA LYS A 169 15.56 -9.37 2.32
C LYS A 169 16.11 -10.75 2.00
N ALA A 170 15.25 -11.78 1.99
CA ALA A 170 15.66 -13.16 1.69
C ALA A 170 16.22 -13.30 0.26
N ASN A 171 15.81 -12.45 -0.68
CA ASN A 171 16.28 -12.43 -2.06
C ASN A 171 17.38 -11.38 -2.33
N GLY A 172 18.00 -10.83 -1.29
CA GLY A 172 19.17 -9.95 -1.41
C GLY A 172 18.86 -8.50 -1.76
N PHE A 173 17.62 -8.07 -1.64
CA PHE A 173 17.25 -6.66 -1.80
C PHE A 173 17.45 -5.89 -0.50
N GLU A 174 18.19 -4.81 -0.54
CA GLU A 174 18.29 -3.88 0.59
C GLU A 174 17.00 -3.09 0.71
N ILE A 175 16.34 -3.22 1.85
CA ILE A 175 15.21 -2.37 2.20
C ILE A 175 15.80 -1.11 2.82
N LYS A 176 15.89 -0.02 2.06
CA LYS A 176 16.15 1.28 2.65
C LYS A 176 14.92 1.63 3.51
N ASN A 177 15.13 1.87 4.78
CA ASN A 177 14.08 2.42 5.64
C ASN A 177 13.66 3.76 5.02
N LEU A 178 12.46 3.77 4.44
CA LEU A 178 11.77 4.99 4.05
C LEU A 178 11.29 5.72 5.29
#